data_a659494c115dcab8a71e10472c2e3849
#
_entry.id   a659494c115dcab8a71e10472c2e3849
#
_cell.length_a   1.000
_cell.length_b   1.000
_cell.length_c   1.000
_cell.angle_alpha   90.00
_cell.angle_beta   90.00
_cell.angle_gamma   90.00
#
_symmetry.space_group_name_H-M   'P 1'
#
loop_
_entity.id
_entity.type
_entity.pdbx_description
1 polymer ?
#
loop_
_entity_poly.entity_id
_entity_poly.type
_entity_poly.pdbx_seq_one_letter_code
_entity_poly.pdbx_strand_id
1 'polypeptide(L)'
;MAFIVSACNNSNQGGSETILQLDNGKKWKANTETTNGVSNMIAVLDRYNEDGDNGDYSKLKSDLEKEYNLIFKNCTMTGAAHDQLHNYLMPLKEIIDQLDEPQPETILLLDDHLQMYFEYFE
;
A
#
# COMPACT_ATOMS: atom_id res chain seq x y z
N MET A 1 15.50 13.25 29.11
CA MET A 1 15.33 13.03 28.61
C MET A 1 14.76 12.62 28.11
N ALA A 2 14.52 12.60 28.10
CA ALA A 2 13.89 12.24 27.39
C ALA A 2 13.36 11.87 26.89
N PHE A 3 13.26 11.93 26.96
CA PHE A 3 12.72 11.64 26.25
C PHE A 3 12.06 11.34 25.66
N ILE A 4 11.91 11.59 25.91
CA ILE A 4 11.39 11.45 25.27
C ILE A 4 10.79 11.19 24.63
N VAL A 5 10.64 11.40 24.90
CA VAL A 5 10.11 11.23 24.10
C VAL A 5 9.53 11.06 23.49
N SER A 6 9.41 11.22 23.65
CA SER A 6 8.89 11.14 22.90
C SER A 6 8.27 10.87 22.35
N ALA A 7 8.21 10.99 22.51
CA ALA A 7 7.63 10.82 21.79
C ALA A 7 6.99 10.64 21.34
N CYS A 8 6.92 10.70 21.48
CA CYS A 8 6.37 10.61 20.80
C CYS A 8 5.79 10.54 20.22
N ASN A 9 5.73 10.74 20.48
CA ASN A 9 5.23 10.81 19.75
C ASN A 9 4.71 10.68 19.13
N ASN A 10 4.53 10.87 19.24
CA ASN A 10 4.06 10.90 18.49
C ASN A 10 3.42 10.70 18.00
N SER A 11 3.23 10.86 18.15
CA SER A 11 2.67 10.76 17.51
C SER A 11 2.03 10.82 17.05
N ASN A 12 1.84 11.13 17.17
CA ASN A 12 1.35 11.26 16.51
C ASN A 12 0.88 11.44 15.87
N GLN A 13 0.70 11.66 15.83
CA GLN A 13 0.42 11.89 15.12
C GLN A 13 -0.27 11.69 14.35
N GLY A 14 -0.39 12.00 14.36
CA GLY A 14 -1.07 11.93 13.28
C GLY A 14 -1.82 10.85 12.97
N GLY A 15 -2.26 10.83 13.61
CA GLY A 15 -3.07 10.16 13.46
C GLY A 15 -3.35 9.05 12.75
N SER A 16 -3.92 8.92 12.12
CA SER A 16 -4.23 7.85 11.35
C SER A 16 -3.08 7.13 10.83
N GLU A 17 -1.97 7.38 11.44
CA GLU A 17 -0.85 6.66 11.00
C GLU A 17 -0.99 5.26 11.32
N THR A 18 -1.13 4.46 10.32
CA THR A 18 -0.97 3.05 10.49
C THR A 18 0.51 2.79 10.53
N ILE A 19 0.93 2.08 11.50
CA ILE A 19 2.35 1.80 11.67
C ILE A 19 2.66 0.43 11.10
N LEU A 20 3.34 0.44 9.98
CA LEU A 20 3.78 -0.79 9.33
C LEU A 20 5.15 -1.15 9.87
N GLN A 21 5.28 -2.34 10.43
CA GLN A 21 6.49 -2.77 11.09
C GLN A 21 6.93 -4.14 10.60
N LEU A 22 8.24 -4.38 10.72
CA LEU A 22 8.80 -5.70 10.48
C LEU A 22 8.59 -6.60 11.70
N ASP A 23 8.72 -7.91 11.50
CA ASP A 23 8.63 -8.91 12.55
C ASP A 23 10.02 -9.10 13.13
N ASN A 24 10.37 -8.26 14.10
CA ASN A 24 11.70 -8.28 14.72
C ASN A 24 12.80 -8.20 13.65
N GLY A 25 12.62 -7.30 12.70
CA GLY A 25 13.58 -7.10 11.63
C GLY A 25 13.43 -8.02 10.44
N LYS A 26 12.45 -8.92 10.48
CA LYS A 26 12.21 -9.86 9.39
C LYS A 26 10.94 -9.49 8.66
N LYS A 27 10.88 -9.89 7.40
CA LYS A 27 9.67 -9.68 6.61
C LYS A 27 8.58 -10.67 7.04
N TRP A 28 7.34 -10.21 6.91
CA TRP A 28 6.18 -11.06 7.16
C TRP A 28 5.95 -11.99 5.97
N LYS A 29 5.53 -13.20 6.26
CA LYS A 29 5.16 -14.15 5.19
C LYS A 29 3.75 -13.86 4.72
N ALA A 30 3.62 -13.54 3.44
CA ALA A 30 2.32 -13.30 2.84
C ALA A 30 1.94 -14.50 1.97
N ASN A 31 0.62 -14.70 1.79
CA ASN A 31 0.19 -15.75 0.88
C ASN A 31 0.44 -15.30 -0.57
N THR A 32 0.58 -16.29 -1.44
CA THR A 32 0.96 -16.05 -2.84
C THR A 32 0.00 -15.08 -3.53
N GLU A 33 -1.29 -15.21 -3.28
CA GLU A 33 -2.30 -14.36 -3.90
C GLU A 33 -2.14 -12.90 -3.52
N THR A 34 -1.75 -12.64 -2.27
CA THR A 34 -1.52 -11.27 -1.82
C THR A 34 -0.33 -10.66 -2.55
N THR A 35 0.79 -11.39 -2.60
CA THR A 35 1.98 -10.90 -3.30
C THR A 35 1.71 -10.71 -4.78
N ASN A 36 0.98 -11.64 -5.39
CA ASN A 36 0.62 -11.51 -6.80
C ASN A 36 -0.27 -10.29 -7.04
N GLY A 37 -1.19 -10.01 -6.11
CA GLY A 37 -2.06 -8.85 -6.24
C GLY A 37 -1.28 -7.56 -6.25
N VAL A 38 -0.32 -7.42 -5.35
CA VAL A 38 0.54 -6.22 -5.33
C VAL A 38 1.37 -6.14 -6.60
N SER A 39 1.96 -7.25 -7.04
CA SER A 39 2.73 -7.27 -8.29
C SER A 39 1.88 -6.90 -9.48
N ASN A 40 0.63 -7.36 -9.50
CA ASN A 40 -0.30 -7.01 -10.58
C ASN A 40 -0.61 -5.52 -10.58
N MET A 41 -0.77 -4.91 -9.40
CA MET A 41 -1.00 -3.46 -9.32
C MET A 41 0.20 -2.69 -9.85
N ILE A 42 1.41 -3.16 -9.54
CA ILE A 42 2.61 -2.53 -10.08
C ILE A 42 2.61 -2.62 -11.60
N ALA A 43 2.26 -3.78 -12.15
CA ALA A 43 2.19 -3.96 -13.60
C ALA A 43 1.15 -3.05 -14.23
N VAL A 44 0.01 -2.87 -13.58
CA VAL A 44 -1.04 -1.97 -14.06
C VAL A 44 -0.48 -0.54 -14.15
N LEU A 45 0.19 -0.10 -13.09
CA LEU A 45 0.76 1.25 -13.06
C LEU A 45 1.86 1.42 -14.11
N ASP A 46 2.71 0.40 -14.27
CA ASP A 46 3.77 0.46 -15.27
C ASP A 46 3.19 0.59 -16.68
N ARG A 47 2.16 -0.18 -17.00
CA ARG A 47 1.51 -0.08 -18.31
C ARG A 47 0.89 1.30 -18.53
N TYR A 48 0.26 1.83 -17.48
CA TYR A 48 -0.31 3.17 -17.55
C TYR A 48 0.77 4.20 -17.91
N ASN A 49 1.91 4.11 -17.23
CA ASN A 49 3.01 5.04 -17.47
C ASN A 49 3.63 4.86 -18.85
N GLU A 50 3.78 3.63 -19.32
CA GLU A 50 4.39 3.33 -20.60
C GLU A 50 3.53 3.73 -21.78
N ASP A 51 2.23 3.52 -21.64
CA ASP A 51 1.30 3.80 -22.74
C ASP A 51 1.04 5.28 -22.90
N GLY A 52 1.46 6.07 -21.92
CA GLY A 52 1.22 7.50 -21.99
C GLY A 52 -0.26 7.84 -21.88
N ASP A 53 -1.04 6.95 -21.25
CA ASP A 53 -2.45 7.16 -21.05
C ASP A 53 -2.70 8.19 -19.98
N ASN A 54 -1.91 9.23 -20.01
CA ASN A 54 -2.00 10.29 -19.02
C ASN A 54 -3.37 10.91 -19.05
N GLY A 55 -4.02 10.91 -17.93
CA GLY A 55 -5.33 11.50 -17.85
C GLY A 55 -6.47 10.51 -17.76
N ASP A 56 -6.22 9.22 -18.06
CA ASP A 56 -7.27 8.22 -17.89
C ASP A 56 -7.17 7.63 -16.48
N TYR A 57 -7.31 8.50 -15.51
CA TYR A 57 -7.21 8.09 -14.11
C TYR A 57 -8.37 7.20 -13.69
N SER A 58 -9.51 7.35 -14.32
CA SER A 58 -10.67 6.54 -14.02
C SER A 58 -10.42 5.06 -14.33
N LYS A 59 -9.81 4.79 -15.48
CA LYS A 59 -9.46 3.43 -15.84
C LYS A 59 -8.37 2.87 -14.94
N LEU A 60 -7.35 3.69 -14.66
CA LEU A 60 -6.28 3.28 -13.76
C LEU A 60 -6.84 2.91 -12.40
N LYS A 61 -7.71 3.76 -11.84
CA LYS A 61 -8.32 3.47 -10.55
C LYS A 61 -9.11 2.18 -10.58
N SER A 62 -9.92 1.99 -11.60
CA SER A 62 -10.75 0.78 -11.73
C SER A 62 -9.90 -0.48 -11.78
N ASP A 63 -8.82 -0.45 -12.56
CA ASP A 63 -7.93 -1.61 -12.68
C ASP A 63 -7.21 -1.90 -11.36
N LEU A 64 -6.79 -0.86 -10.64
CA LEU A 64 -6.15 -1.03 -9.35
C LEU A 64 -7.12 -1.57 -8.30
N GLU A 65 -8.34 -1.05 -8.29
CA GLU A 65 -9.34 -1.51 -7.33
C GLU A 65 -9.70 -2.98 -7.53
N LYS A 66 -9.68 -3.43 -8.77
CA LYS A 66 -9.95 -4.83 -9.06
C LYS A 66 -8.91 -5.73 -8.39
N GLU A 67 -7.63 -5.39 -8.53
CA GLU A 67 -6.57 -6.16 -7.91
C GLU A 67 -6.59 -6.04 -6.39
N TYR A 68 -6.87 -4.83 -5.91
CA TYR A 68 -6.97 -4.58 -4.48
C TYR A 68 -8.04 -5.47 -3.84
N ASN A 69 -9.21 -5.52 -4.46
CA ASN A 69 -10.31 -6.33 -3.94
C ASN A 69 -10.01 -7.82 -3.99
N LEU A 70 -9.26 -8.27 -4.99
CA LEU A 70 -8.86 -9.68 -5.07
C LEU A 70 -7.93 -10.07 -3.92
N ILE A 71 -7.11 -9.15 -3.43
CA ILE A 71 -6.27 -9.41 -2.27
C ILE A 71 -7.15 -9.77 -1.06
N PHE A 72 -8.18 -8.98 -0.80
CA PHE A 72 -9.08 -9.28 0.32
C PHE A 72 -9.82 -10.59 0.14
N LYS A 73 -10.27 -10.84 -1.08
CA LYS A 73 -11.02 -12.05 -1.36
C LYS A 73 -10.19 -13.31 -1.17
N ASN A 74 -8.92 -13.27 -1.51
CA ASN A 74 -8.06 -14.44 -1.54
C ASN A 74 -7.05 -14.50 -0.40
N CYS A 75 -7.08 -13.54 0.52
CA CYS A 75 -6.13 -13.51 1.63
C CYS A 75 -6.41 -14.63 2.61
N THR A 76 -5.36 -15.37 2.96
CA THR A 76 -5.46 -16.45 3.95
C THR A 76 -4.60 -16.17 5.17
N MET A 77 -4.05 -14.96 5.26
CA MET A 77 -3.19 -14.59 6.38
C MET A 77 -3.99 -14.39 7.65
N THR A 78 -3.34 -14.66 8.79
CA THR A 78 -3.95 -14.49 10.11
C THR A 78 -2.93 -13.88 11.06
N GLY A 79 -3.39 -13.45 12.23
CA GLY A 79 -2.54 -12.98 13.30
C GLY A 79 -1.84 -11.68 12.98
N ALA A 80 -0.62 -11.54 13.50
CA ALA A 80 0.13 -10.29 13.37
C ALA A 80 0.45 -9.95 11.92
N ALA A 81 0.78 -10.96 11.11
CA ALA A 81 1.05 -10.72 9.69
C ALA A 81 -0.17 -10.14 8.98
N HIS A 82 -1.35 -10.64 9.30
CA HIS A 82 -2.60 -10.12 8.74
C HIS A 82 -2.82 -8.67 9.16
N ASP A 83 -2.58 -8.37 10.42
CA ASP A 83 -2.72 -7.01 10.93
C ASP A 83 -1.78 -6.06 10.20
N GLN A 84 -0.54 -6.49 9.96
CA GLN A 84 0.40 -5.66 9.23
C GLN A 84 0.01 -5.49 7.77
N LEU A 85 -0.59 -6.51 7.17
CA LEU A 85 -1.10 -6.36 5.82
C LEU A 85 -2.19 -5.29 5.77
N HIS A 86 -3.08 -5.25 6.76
CA HIS A 86 -4.08 -4.17 6.83
C HIS A 86 -3.41 -2.81 6.97
N ASN A 87 -2.35 -2.72 7.78
CA ASN A 87 -1.62 -1.46 7.94
C ASN A 87 -1.00 -1.00 6.61
N TYR A 88 -0.69 -1.94 5.73
CA TYR A 88 -0.20 -1.62 4.39
C TYR A 88 -1.34 -1.23 3.45
N LEU A 89 -2.44 -1.98 3.49
CA LEU A 89 -3.53 -1.81 2.53
C LEU A 89 -4.38 -0.57 2.76
N MET A 90 -4.54 -0.14 4.01
CA MET A 90 -5.38 1.02 4.30
C MET A 90 -4.84 2.31 3.66
N PRO A 91 -3.55 2.65 3.85
CA PRO A 91 -3.04 3.84 3.16
C PRO A 91 -3.06 3.69 1.64
N LEU A 92 -2.85 2.47 1.14
CA LEU A 92 -2.90 2.22 -0.30
C LEU A 92 -4.27 2.58 -0.87
N LYS A 93 -5.32 2.19 -0.16
CA LYS A 93 -6.69 2.51 -0.60
C LYS A 93 -6.90 4.01 -0.68
N GLU A 94 -6.37 4.74 0.30
CA GLU A 94 -6.50 6.20 0.29
C GLU A 94 -5.81 6.82 -0.91
N ILE A 95 -4.65 6.31 -1.28
CA ILE A 95 -3.93 6.81 -2.44
C ILE A 95 -4.70 6.48 -3.73
N ILE A 96 -5.23 5.27 -3.83
CA ILE A 96 -6.02 4.87 -4.99
C ILE A 96 -7.24 5.78 -5.13
N ASP A 97 -7.89 6.11 -4.02
CA ASP A 97 -9.06 7.00 -4.06
C ASP A 97 -8.72 8.41 -4.50
N GLN A 98 -7.48 8.86 -4.30
CA GLN A 98 -7.04 10.17 -4.80
C GLN A 98 -7.07 10.25 -6.32
N LEU A 99 -7.15 9.13 -7.01
CA LEU A 99 -7.22 9.14 -8.47
C LEU A 99 -8.53 9.74 -9.00
N ASP A 100 -9.53 9.93 -8.15
CA ASP A 100 -10.73 10.67 -8.54
C ASP A 100 -10.42 12.15 -8.79
N GLU A 101 -9.48 12.71 -8.00
CA GLU A 101 -9.02 14.09 -8.14
C GLU A 101 -7.53 14.11 -7.87
N PRO A 102 -6.71 13.60 -8.81
CA PRO A 102 -5.30 13.40 -8.52
C PRO A 102 -4.52 14.70 -8.43
N GLN A 103 -3.57 14.71 -7.53
CA GLN A 103 -2.59 15.79 -7.42
C GLN A 103 -1.34 15.38 -8.20
N PRO A 104 -0.43 16.32 -8.48
CA PRO A 104 0.79 15.99 -9.25
C PRO A 104 1.60 14.86 -8.66
N GLU A 105 1.58 14.71 -7.33
CA GLU A 105 2.37 13.70 -6.66
C GLU A 105 1.65 12.36 -6.48
N THR A 106 0.38 12.25 -6.86
CA THR A 106 -0.41 11.04 -6.58
C THR A 106 0.19 9.79 -7.19
N ILE A 107 0.61 9.86 -8.46
CA ILE A 107 1.18 8.70 -9.14
C ILE A 107 2.50 8.27 -8.47
N LEU A 108 3.31 9.23 -8.07
CA LEU A 108 4.56 8.93 -7.40
C LEU A 108 4.33 8.28 -6.04
N LEU A 109 3.36 8.82 -5.28
CA LEU A 109 2.99 8.23 -4.00
C LEU A 109 2.50 6.79 -4.17
N LEU A 110 1.72 6.56 -5.21
CA LEU A 110 1.19 5.23 -5.49
C LEU A 110 2.33 4.26 -5.79
N ASP A 111 3.26 4.66 -6.65
CA ASP A 111 4.39 3.81 -6.99
C ASP A 111 5.24 3.50 -5.77
N ASP A 112 5.56 4.52 -4.98
CA ASP A 112 6.38 4.34 -3.79
C ASP A 112 5.70 3.39 -2.80
N HIS A 113 4.40 3.54 -2.59
CA HIS A 113 3.69 2.70 -1.64
C HIS A 113 3.61 1.25 -2.13
N LEU A 114 3.38 1.05 -3.43
CA LEU A 114 3.34 -0.31 -3.98
C LEU A 114 4.69 -1.01 -3.81
N GLN A 115 5.80 -0.30 -4.12
CA GLN A 115 7.12 -0.88 -3.98
C GLN A 115 7.47 -1.19 -2.52
N MET A 116 6.96 -0.39 -1.59
CA MET A 116 7.24 -0.57 -0.17
C MET A 116 6.79 -1.93 0.35
N TYR A 117 5.82 -2.55 -0.31
CA TYR A 117 5.33 -3.87 0.08
C TYR A 117 6.49 -4.85 0.28
N PHE A 118 7.45 -4.84 -0.64
CA PHE A 118 8.52 -5.83 -0.65
C PHE A 118 9.59 -5.58 0.40
N GLU A 119 9.51 -4.45 1.10
CA GLU A 119 10.37 -4.19 2.25
C GLU A 119 9.83 -4.86 3.52
N TYR A 120 8.54 -5.14 3.56
CA TYR A 120 7.88 -5.65 4.76
C TYR A 120 7.31 -7.05 4.60
N PHE A 121 7.11 -7.51 3.38
CA PHE A 121 6.48 -8.81 3.10
C PHE A 121 7.28 -9.61 2.10
N GLU A 122 7.13 -10.93 2.20
CA GLU A 122 7.75 -11.84 1.23
C GLU A 122 6.87 -13.05 0.96
#